data_53c34419d10abbf525fe82f2202432b0
#
_entry.id   53c34419d10abbf525fe82f2202432b0
#
_cell.length_a   1.000
_cell.length_b   1.000
_cell.length_c   1.000
_cell.angle_alpha   90.00
_cell.angle_beta   90.00
_cell.angle_gamma   90.00
#
_symmetry.space_group_name_H-M   'P 1'
#
loop_
_entity.id
_entity.type
_entity.pdbx_description
1 polymer ?
#
loop_
_entity_poly.entity_id
_entity_poly.type
_entity_poly.pdbx_seq_one_letter_code
_entity_poly.pdbx_strand_id
1 'polypeptide(L)'
;GRANRLAVTVMQLGLNVKVDDHLVVPGQDITITATLTDYGVRDADLVMFSLEAGDWVRVDLVEPVNREVSEKGDASVTYTPYIPQDLRPTIPHEEMLFEPHFLEPQYTVVARVKSASGTLELRKPILLDVAPPVSVAFVEAPYLIRRGIDDTAAMNILLTNHTPGAKSVTLELSVPKGLSASQKKFTVDFASAGGQKIVPITLKLAKNLEARDYVLSATIVGSDASAEGIARVVDLEIPHDIRVGVIQSYDTTFINTLARFNVPHEALTIEDFTPERLDAFSTIIVDIRAYLVRPDLVANNQALLDYVKRGGTAIVMYHKTFEWKKEFAPYPLSLGRNRVTVEDAPITVLEPKHALFNTPNVIVATDWDGWKQERGLYFPSRWDDRYTPLIDCNDPGESPPPGSCLITRYGDGTYLYTALGWYRQLRELHPGTLRIFANMLAL
;
A
#
# COMPACT_ATOMS: atom_id res chain seq x y z
N GLY A 1 1.68 -25.94 -30.89
CA GLY A 1 2.76 -26.64 -30.18
C GLY A 1 4.15 -26.14 -30.57
N ARG A 2 5.24 -26.83 -30.14
CA ARG A 2 6.64 -26.41 -30.39
C ARG A 2 6.97 -26.31 -31.89
N ALA A 3 6.46 -27.21 -32.74
CA ALA A 3 6.67 -27.21 -34.19
C ALA A 3 6.08 -25.94 -34.84
N ASN A 4 4.87 -25.53 -34.43
CA ASN A 4 4.23 -24.32 -34.94
C ASN A 4 5.04 -23.05 -34.55
N ARG A 5 5.52 -22.95 -33.31
CA ARG A 5 6.36 -21.84 -32.87
C ARG A 5 7.68 -21.75 -33.65
N LEU A 6 8.32 -22.90 -33.88
CA LEU A 6 9.55 -22.95 -34.66
C LEU A 6 9.30 -22.50 -36.10
N ALA A 7 8.23 -22.99 -36.75
CA ALA A 7 7.85 -22.63 -38.12
C ALA A 7 7.55 -21.10 -38.21
N VAL A 8 6.80 -20.51 -37.29
CA VAL A 8 6.54 -19.09 -37.24
C VAL A 8 7.83 -18.27 -37.15
N THR A 9 8.78 -18.71 -36.31
CA THR A 9 10.07 -18.04 -36.15
C THR A 9 10.91 -18.16 -37.43
N VAL A 10 10.95 -19.34 -38.05
CA VAL A 10 11.71 -19.55 -39.29
C VAL A 10 11.11 -18.77 -40.48
N MET A 11 9.80 -18.64 -40.52
CA MET A 11 9.10 -17.83 -41.55
C MET A 11 9.12 -16.33 -41.26
N GLN A 12 9.70 -15.89 -40.15
CA GLN A 12 9.77 -14.48 -39.76
C GLN A 12 8.41 -13.76 -39.80
N LEU A 13 7.36 -14.41 -39.31
CA LEU A 13 6.02 -13.84 -39.23
C LEU A 13 5.84 -13.18 -37.83
N GLY A 14 5.31 -11.97 -37.80
CA GLY A 14 4.97 -11.25 -36.60
C GLY A 14 3.49 -10.89 -36.54
N LEU A 15 2.78 -11.31 -35.47
CA LEU A 15 1.43 -10.83 -35.20
C LEU A 15 1.48 -9.73 -34.14
N ASN A 16 1.17 -8.52 -34.53
CA ASN A 16 1.01 -7.38 -33.64
C ASN A 16 -0.48 -7.08 -33.44
N VAL A 17 -0.87 -6.81 -32.20
CA VAL A 17 -2.24 -6.46 -31.84
C VAL A 17 -2.22 -5.19 -31.00
N LYS A 18 -2.99 -4.22 -31.42
CA LYS A 18 -3.17 -2.93 -30.74
C LYS A 18 -4.64 -2.81 -30.33
N VAL A 19 -4.87 -2.40 -29.10
CA VAL A 19 -6.20 -2.06 -28.56
C VAL A 19 -6.19 -0.55 -28.30
N ASP A 20 -7.31 0.10 -28.56
CA ASP A 20 -7.44 1.57 -28.32
C ASP A 20 -7.52 1.89 -26.83
N ASP A 21 -8.13 0.99 -26.03
CA ASP A 21 -8.19 1.11 -24.57
C ASP A 21 -8.04 -0.25 -23.92
N HIS A 22 -7.21 -0.34 -22.90
CA HIS A 22 -7.03 -1.53 -22.06
C HIS A 22 -7.86 -1.48 -20.76
N LEU A 23 -8.36 -0.28 -20.38
CA LEU A 23 -9.25 -0.08 -19.25
C LEU A 23 -10.67 0.21 -19.78
N VAL A 24 -11.51 -0.79 -19.74
CA VAL A 24 -12.84 -0.73 -20.37
C VAL A 24 -13.96 -0.73 -19.32
N VAL A 25 -15.12 -0.24 -19.71
CA VAL A 25 -16.35 -0.34 -18.89
C VAL A 25 -17.37 -1.23 -19.57
N PRO A 26 -18.25 -1.94 -18.82
CA PRO A 26 -19.36 -2.67 -19.40
C PRO A 26 -20.23 -1.76 -20.27
N GLY A 27 -20.59 -2.23 -21.44
CA GLY A 27 -21.45 -1.51 -22.38
C GLY A 27 -20.72 -0.59 -23.36
N GLN A 28 -19.39 -0.62 -23.46
CA GLN A 28 -18.65 0.14 -24.48
C GLN A 28 -18.19 -0.75 -25.63
N ASP A 29 -17.99 -0.13 -26.79
CA ASP A 29 -17.25 -0.72 -27.90
C ASP A 29 -15.75 -0.43 -27.73
N ILE A 30 -14.90 -1.38 -28.13
CA ILE A 30 -13.45 -1.19 -28.22
C ILE A 30 -12.97 -1.48 -29.63
N THR A 31 -11.82 -0.92 -29.97
CA THR A 31 -11.20 -1.15 -31.28
C THR A 31 -9.95 -2.00 -31.12
N ILE A 32 -9.95 -3.17 -31.78
CA ILE A 32 -8.82 -4.09 -31.80
C ILE A 32 -8.28 -4.13 -33.24
N THR A 33 -7.05 -3.64 -33.43
CA THR A 33 -6.36 -3.72 -34.72
C THR A 33 -5.29 -4.79 -34.67
N ALA A 34 -5.40 -5.79 -35.53
CA ALA A 34 -4.41 -6.84 -35.66
C ALA A 34 -3.67 -6.67 -37.00
N THR A 35 -2.34 -6.74 -36.94
CA THR A 35 -1.46 -6.64 -38.10
C THR A 35 -0.53 -7.84 -38.12
N LEU A 36 -0.57 -8.60 -39.21
CA LEU A 36 0.41 -9.63 -39.48
C LEU A 36 1.48 -9.03 -40.41
N THR A 37 2.71 -9.05 -39.96
CA THR A 37 3.88 -8.61 -40.73
C THR A 37 4.69 -9.81 -41.18
N ASP A 38 5.00 -9.86 -42.48
CA ASP A 38 5.94 -10.80 -43.08
C ASP A 38 7.31 -10.10 -43.28
N TYR A 39 8.29 -10.54 -42.51
CA TYR A 39 9.65 -9.96 -42.54
C TYR A 39 10.57 -10.61 -43.58
N GLY A 40 10.07 -11.56 -44.41
CA GLY A 40 10.95 -12.06 -45.47
C GLY A 40 10.68 -13.42 -46.08
N VAL A 41 9.55 -14.08 -45.84
CA VAL A 41 9.26 -15.41 -46.42
C VAL A 41 8.13 -15.33 -47.42
N ARG A 42 8.41 -15.72 -48.66
CA ARG A 42 7.56 -15.51 -49.86
C ARG A 42 6.46 -16.53 -50.12
N ASP A 43 6.12 -17.41 -49.18
CA ASP A 43 5.18 -18.53 -49.43
C ASP A 43 3.87 -18.48 -48.64
N ALA A 44 3.46 -17.29 -48.17
CA ALA A 44 2.21 -17.11 -47.46
C ALA A 44 1.12 -16.60 -48.42
N ASP A 45 0.25 -17.48 -48.90
CA ASP A 45 -0.73 -17.15 -49.93
C ASP A 45 -2.03 -16.54 -49.37
N LEU A 46 -2.38 -16.82 -48.11
CA LEU A 46 -3.65 -16.38 -47.51
C LEU A 46 -3.54 -16.23 -46.03
N VAL A 47 -4.00 -15.09 -45.51
CA VAL A 47 -4.16 -14.85 -44.06
C VAL A 47 -5.65 -14.80 -43.73
N MET A 48 -6.04 -15.60 -42.78
CA MET A 48 -7.36 -15.54 -42.17
C MET A 48 -7.22 -15.05 -40.74
N PHE A 49 -7.84 -13.91 -40.43
CA PHE A 49 -7.95 -13.44 -39.07
C PHE A 49 -9.26 -13.85 -38.42
N SER A 50 -9.23 -14.18 -37.17
CA SER A 50 -10.41 -14.35 -36.33
C SER A 50 -10.19 -13.76 -34.95
N LEU A 51 -11.25 -13.26 -34.33
CA LEU A 51 -11.30 -12.84 -32.95
C LEU A 51 -12.05 -13.89 -32.16
N GLU A 52 -11.36 -14.52 -31.22
CA GLU A 52 -11.96 -15.50 -30.30
C GLU A 52 -12.23 -14.78 -28.97
N ALA A 53 -13.43 -14.94 -28.43
CA ALA A 53 -13.80 -14.49 -27.10
C ALA A 53 -13.39 -15.54 -26.06
N GLY A 54 -12.97 -15.09 -24.88
CA GLY A 54 -12.78 -15.96 -23.72
C GLY A 54 -14.11 -16.49 -23.18
N ASP A 55 -14.08 -17.57 -22.40
CA ASP A 55 -15.28 -18.28 -21.92
C ASP A 55 -16.27 -17.42 -21.14
N TRP A 56 -15.83 -16.32 -20.59
CA TRP A 56 -16.63 -15.38 -19.78
C TRP A 56 -17.11 -14.13 -20.55
N VAL A 57 -16.70 -13.98 -21.80
CA VAL A 57 -17.21 -12.94 -22.70
C VAL A 57 -18.18 -13.60 -23.69
N ARG A 58 -19.46 -13.41 -23.51
CA ARG A 58 -20.46 -13.82 -24.50
C ARG A 58 -20.42 -12.81 -25.64
N VAL A 59 -19.73 -13.17 -26.71
CA VAL A 59 -19.73 -12.40 -27.95
C VAL A 59 -20.34 -13.26 -29.01
N ASP A 60 -21.26 -12.72 -29.78
CA ASP A 60 -21.62 -13.31 -31.07
C ASP A 60 -20.34 -13.38 -31.91
N LEU A 61 -20.01 -14.56 -32.40
CA LEU A 61 -18.78 -14.83 -33.12
C LEU A 61 -18.55 -13.77 -34.19
N VAL A 62 -17.48 -13.02 -34.07
CA VAL A 62 -17.05 -12.10 -35.12
C VAL A 62 -16.62 -12.96 -36.31
N GLU A 63 -17.29 -12.82 -37.48
CA GLU A 63 -16.99 -13.62 -38.64
C GLU A 63 -15.50 -13.51 -39.01
N PRO A 64 -14.85 -14.63 -39.40
CA PRO A 64 -13.47 -14.63 -39.83
C PRO A 64 -13.29 -13.73 -41.05
N VAL A 65 -12.30 -12.87 -41.00
CA VAL A 65 -11.96 -11.96 -42.12
C VAL A 65 -10.78 -12.55 -42.88
N ASN A 66 -11.00 -12.89 -44.17
CA ASN A 66 -9.93 -13.30 -45.05
C ASN A 66 -9.25 -12.08 -45.67
N ARG A 67 -7.93 -12.02 -45.65
CA ARG A 67 -7.10 -10.99 -46.26
C ARG A 67 -5.99 -11.67 -47.07
N GLU A 68 -5.75 -11.18 -48.29
CA GLU A 68 -4.56 -11.58 -49.05
C GLU A 68 -3.34 -10.80 -48.52
N VAL A 69 -2.24 -11.52 -48.30
CA VAL A 69 -0.93 -10.88 -48.05
C VAL A 69 -0.38 -10.52 -49.42
N SER A 70 -0.16 -9.25 -49.68
CA SER A 70 0.54 -8.79 -50.89
C SER A 70 2.04 -9.15 -50.77
N GLU A 71 2.73 -9.33 -51.92
CA GLU A 71 4.13 -9.83 -52.04
C GLU A 71 5.18 -9.15 -51.19
N LYS A 72 4.85 -8.01 -50.56
CA LYS A 72 5.61 -7.32 -49.51
C LYS A 72 4.62 -6.44 -48.76
N GLY A 73 4.14 -6.86 -47.61
CA GLY A 73 3.33 -5.96 -46.84
C GLY A 73 2.66 -6.60 -45.61
N ASP A 74 2.11 -5.73 -44.84
CA ASP A 74 1.31 -6.06 -43.67
C ASP A 74 -0.12 -6.37 -44.07
N ALA A 75 -0.68 -7.46 -43.55
CA ALA A 75 -2.11 -7.70 -43.58
C ALA A 75 -2.73 -7.21 -42.29
N SER A 76 -3.70 -6.32 -42.36
CA SER A 76 -4.36 -5.77 -41.17
C SER A 76 -5.86 -5.99 -41.18
N VAL A 77 -6.42 -6.17 -40.00
CA VAL A 77 -7.86 -6.24 -39.75
C VAL A 77 -8.20 -5.44 -38.48
N THR A 78 -9.37 -4.83 -38.48
CA THR A 78 -9.91 -4.12 -37.32
C THR A 78 -11.21 -4.77 -36.88
N TYR A 79 -11.34 -5.03 -35.60
CA TYR A 79 -12.53 -5.52 -34.93
C TYR A 79 -13.05 -4.46 -33.98
N THR A 80 -14.36 -4.39 -33.81
CA THR A 80 -15.04 -3.51 -32.84
C THR A 80 -15.96 -4.34 -31.95
N PRO A 81 -15.41 -5.18 -31.07
CA PRO A 81 -16.24 -5.94 -30.16
C PRO A 81 -16.86 -5.05 -29.09
N TYR A 82 -18.09 -5.40 -28.73
CA TYR A 82 -18.82 -4.78 -27.65
C TYR A 82 -18.50 -5.46 -26.31
N ILE A 83 -18.24 -4.69 -25.26
CA ILE A 83 -18.05 -5.21 -23.91
C ILE A 83 -19.41 -5.45 -23.27
N PRO A 84 -19.77 -6.71 -22.91
CA PRO A 84 -21.08 -7.03 -22.35
C PRO A 84 -21.42 -6.19 -21.12
N GLN A 85 -22.69 -5.82 -21.01
CA GLN A 85 -23.18 -4.97 -19.89
C GLN A 85 -23.15 -5.69 -18.55
N ASP A 86 -23.25 -6.99 -18.53
CA ASP A 86 -23.23 -7.86 -17.35
C ASP A 86 -21.81 -8.35 -16.99
N LEU A 87 -20.79 -7.87 -17.70
CA LEU A 87 -19.41 -8.21 -17.41
C LEU A 87 -19.00 -7.61 -16.06
N ARG A 88 -18.54 -8.48 -15.16
CA ARG A 88 -18.11 -8.05 -13.82
C ARG A 88 -16.81 -7.25 -13.91
N PRO A 89 -16.69 -6.15 -13.14
CA PRO A 89 -15.42 -5.46 -13.01
C PRO A 89 -14.31 -6.39 -12.53
N THR A 90 -13.12 -6.22 -13.12
CA THR A 90 -11.89 -6.94 -12.71
C THR A 90 -11.01 -6.09 -11.79
N ILE A 91 -11.29 -4.79 -11.65
CA ILE A 91 -10.61 -3.88 -10.76
C ILE A 91 -11.59 -3.32 -9.70
N PRO A 92 -11.08 -3.04 -8.47
CA PRO A 92 -9.72 -3.22 -7.99
C PRO A 92 -9.34 -4.69 -7.83
N HIS A 93 -8.05 -5.01 -8.08
CA HIS A 93 -7.48 -6.35 -7.93
C HIS A 93 -7.09 -6.62 -6.47
N GLU A 94 -8.01 -6.57 -5.54
CA GLU A 94 -7.69 -6.66 -4.10
C GLU A 94 -7.04 -7.99 -3.69
N GLU A 95 -7.36 -9.07 -4.38
CA GLU A 95 -6.86 -10.41 -4.05
C GLU A 95 -5.66 -10.86 -4.89
N MET A 96 -5.22 -10.06 -5.88
CA MET A 96 -4.26 -10.49 -6.90
C MET A 96 -2.94 -9.73 -6.90
N LEU A 97 -2.53 -9.14 -5.79
CA LEU A 97 -1.28 -8.36 -5.67
C LEU A 97 -0.02 -9.14 -6.11
N PHE A 98 -0.04 -10.47 -6.09
CA PHE A 98 1.12 -11.32 -6.37
C PHE A 98 0.95 -12.25 -7.57
N GLU A 99 -0.24 -12.34 -8.17
CA GLU A 99 -0.52 -13.29 -9.25
C GLU A 99 -1.38 -12.68 -10.38
N PRO A 100 -0.89 -11.63 -11.07
CA PRO A 100 -1.65 -10.93 -12.11
C PRO A 100 -1.93 -11.78 -13.36
N HIS A 101 -1.41 -13.00 -13.45
CA HIS A 101 -1.50 -13.84 -14.65
C HIS A 101 -2.72 -14.76 -14.69
N PHE A 102 -3.55 -14.76 -13.67
CA PHE A 102 -4.79 -15.55 -13.63
C PHE A 102 -5.97 -14.90 -14.32
N LEU A 103 -5.81 -13.68 -14.82
CA LEU A 103 -6.83 -13.11 -15.71
C LEU A 103 -6.79 -13.86 -17.03
N GLU A 104 -7.83 -14.63 -17.29
CA GLU A 104 -8.02 -15.22 -18.62
C GLU A 104 -8.21 -14.09 -19.64
N PRO A 105 -7.58 -14.21 -20.83
CA PRO A 105 -7.72 -13.18 -21.85
C PRO A 105 -9.18 -13.07 -22.29
N GLN A 106 -9.72 -11.85 -22.34
CA GLN A 106 -11.07 -11.58 -22.79
C GLN A 106 -11.23 -11.90 -24.27
N TYR A 107 -10.20 -11.58 -25.02
CA TYR A 107 -10.15 -11.85 -26.45
C TYR A 107 -8.80 -12.46 -26.83
N THR A 108 -8.82 -13.23 -27.92
CA THR A 108 -7.59 -13.71 -28.56
C THR A 108 -7.70 -13.46 -30.05
N VAL A 109 -6.77 -12.70 -30.60
CA VAL A 109 -6.64 -12.61 -32.07
C VAL A 109 -5.90 -13.84 -32.56
N VAL A 110 -6.46 -14.49 -33.56
CA VAL A 110 -5.86 -15.63 -34.23
C VAL A 110 -5.64 -15.30 -35.70
N ALA A 111 -4.39 -15.39 -36.14
CA ALA A 111 -4.04 -15.32 -37.57
C ALA A 111 -3.63 -16.69 -38.08
N ARG A 112 -4.29 -17.14 -39.10
CA ARG A 112 -3.98 -18.43 -39.82
C ARG A 112 -3.39 -18.11 -41.16
N VAL A 113 -2.17 -18.57 -41.37
CA VAL A 113 -1.41 -18.37 -42.59
C VAL A 113 -1.31 -19.69 -43.32
N LYS A 114 -1.78 -19.74 -44.57
CA LYS A 114 -1.65 -20.91 -45.45
C LYS A 114 -0.32 -20.81 -46.18
N SER A 115 0.49 -21.86 -46.08
CA SER A 115 1.75 -22.02 -46.80
C SER A 115 1.80 -23.35 -47.55
N ALA A 116 2.75 -23.55 -48.45
CA ALA A 116 2.98 -24.80 -49.14
C ALA A 116 3.22 -25.99 -48.19
N SER A 117 3.70 -25.73 -46.97
CA SER A 117 3.98 -26.74 -45.94
C SER A 117 2.80 -27.02 -44.99
N GLY A 118 1.70 -26.26 -45.11
CA GLY A 118 0.50 -26.38 -44.25
C GLY A 118 0.02 -25.05 -43.68
N THR A 119 -0.90 -25.12 -42.71
CA THR A 119 -1.43 -23.92 -42.05
C THR A 119 -0.69 -23.66 -40.77
N LEU A 120 -0.19 -22.46 -40.63
CA LEU A 120 0.41 -21.91 -39.40
C LEU A 120 -0.62 -21.07 -38.64
N GLU A 121 -0.57 -21.11 -37.32
CA GLU A 121 -1.45 -20.33 -36.46
C GLU A 121 -0.65 -19.49 -35.47
N LEU A 122 -0.88 -18.19 -35.51
CA LEU A 122 -0.36 -17.22 -34.53
C LEU A 122 -1.52 -16.77 -33.66
N ARG A 123 -1.30 -16.77 -32.36
CA ARG A 123 -2.30 -16.37 -31.35
C ARG A 123 -1.76 -15.24 -30.49
N LYS A 124 -2.54 -14.20 -30.33
CA LYS A 124 -2.20 -13.07 -29.45
C LYS A 124 -3.35 -12.83 -28.48
N PRO A 125 -3.17 -13.17 -27.20
CA PRO A 125 -4.17 -12.88 -26.18
C PRO A 125 -4.24 -11.38 -25.88
N ILE A 126 -5.42 -10.89 -25.56
CA ILE A 126 -5.72 -9.53 -25.15
C ILE A 126 -6.29 -9.59 -23.75
N LEU A 127 -5.61 -8.94 -22.82
CA LEU A 127 -6.06 -8.74 -21.45
C LEU A 127 -6.61 -7.32 -21.32
N LEU A 128 -7.83 -7.20 -20.82
CA LEU A 128 -8.50 -5.94 -20.55
C LEU A 128 -8.79 -5.83 -19.04
N ASP A 129 -8.57 -4.68 -18.49
CA ASP A 129 -9.08 -4.33 -17.17
C ASP A 129 -10.51 -3.80 -17.30
N VAL A 130 -11.45 -4.44 -16.61
CA VAL A 130 -12.86 -4.02 -16.62
C VAL A 130 -13.13 -3.22 -15.37
N ALA A 131 -13.45 -1.93 -15.53
CA ALA A 131 -13.79 -1.01 -14.46
C ALA A 131 -15.31 -0.82 -14.33
N PRO A 132 -15.84 -0.49 -13.15
CA PRO A 132 -17.17 0.06 -13.07
C PRO A 132 -17.22 1.42 -13.79
N PRO A 133 -18.37 1.85 -14.34
CA PRO A 133 -18.47 3.14 -15.03
C PRO A 133 -17.96 4.33 -14.21
N VAL A 134 -18.18 4.30 -12.90
CA VAL A 134 -17.54 5.20 -11.93
C VAL A 134 -17.11 4.36 -10.73
N SER A 135 -15.83 4.42 -10.39
CA SER A 135 -15.33 3.82 -9.16
C SER A 135 -15.40 4.80 -8.00
N VAL A 136 -15.51 4.26 -6.79
CA VAL A 136 -15.55 5.00 -5.53
C VAL A 136 -14.55 4.38 -4.56
N ALA A 137 -13.80 5.21 -3.82
CA ALA A 137 -12.86 4.76 -2.81
C ALA A 137 -12.76 5.78 -1.67
N PHE A 138 -12.64 5.33 -0.43
CA PHE A 138 -12.25 6.18 0.68
C PHE A 138 -10.73 6.42 0.63
N VAL A 139 -10.31 7.67 0.68
CA VAL A 139 -8.89 8.05 0.63
C VAL A 139 -8.31 7.97 2.04
N GLU A 140 -7.15 7.31 2.19
CA GLU A 140 -6.42 7.21 3.46
C GLU A 140 -7.18 6.52 4.63
N ALA A 141 -8.13 5.63 4.32
CA ALA A 141 -8.75 4.81 5.35
C ALA A 141 -7.73 3.78 5.93
N PRO A 142 -7.83 3.41 7.21
CA PRO A 142 -8.77 3.88 8.22
C PRO A 142 -8.49 5.31 8.70
N TYR A 143 -9.53 5.97 9.24
CA TYR A 143 -9.46 7.32 9.80
C TYR A 143 -9.41 7.26 11.33
N LEU A 144 -8.40 7.90 11.91
CA LEU A 144 -8.23 7.95 13.37
C LEU A 144 -9.19 8.95 14.00
N ILE A 145 -9.90 8.54 15.04
CA ILE A 145 -10.74 9.36 15.90
C ILE A 145 -10.33 9.12 17.36
N ARG A 146 -9.97 10.17 18.06
CA ARG A 146 -9.62 10.09 19.49
C ARG A 146 -10.87 10.28 20.33
N ARG A 147 -11.26 9.22 21.03
CA ARG A 147 -12.47 9.21 21.86
C ARG A 147 -12.42 10.30 22.95
N GLY A 148 -13.48 11.10 23.02
CA GLY A 148 -13.60 12.16 24.05
C GLY A 148 -12.73 13.39 23.81
N ILE A 149 -11.96 13.41 22.70
CA ILE A 149 -11.11 14.54 22.30
C ILE A 149 -11.63 15.16 21.01
N ASP A 150 -11.89 14.33 20.00
CA ASP A 150 -12.35 14.81 18.71
C ASP A 150 -13.90 14.92 18.69
N ASP A 151 -14.42 16.06 18.27
CA ASP A 151 -15.88 16.30 18.09
C ASP A 151 -16.32 16.06 16.64
N THR A 152 -15.35 16.11 15.71
CA THR A 152 -15.57 15.92 14.27
C THR A 152 -14.43 15.12 13.65
N ALA A 153 -14.72 14.46 12.52
CA ALA A 153 -13.71 13.81 11.70
C ALA A 153 -13.90 14.19 10.23
N ALA A 154 -12.81 14.51 9.54
CA ALA A 154 -12.80 14.77 8.11
C ALA A 154 -12.37 13.51 7.35
N MET A 155 -13.04 13.22 6.24
CA MET A 155 -12.76 12.10 5.35
C MET A 155 -12.91 12.55 3.90
N ASN A 156 -12.24 11.86 3.00
CA ASN A 156 -12.34 12.13 1.58
C ASN A 156 -12.78 10.86 0.84
N ILE A 157 -13.73 11.04 -0.09
CA ILE A 157 -14.16 9.98 -1.01
C ILE A 157 -13.69 10.38 -2.41
N LEU A 158 -12.87 9.55 -3.03
CA LEU A 158 -12.42 9.70 -4.40
C LEU A 158 -13.40 8.97 -5.33
N LEU A 159 -13.87 9.66 -6.36
CA LEU A 159 -14.61 9.08 -7.47
C LEU A 159 -13.78 9.24 -8.74
N THR A 160 -13.75 8.19 -9.58
CA THR A 160 -13.09 8.22 -10.89
C THR A 160 -14.06 7.79 -11.97
N ASN A 161 -14.22 8.62 -12.99
CA ASN A 161 -15.02 8.32 -14.17
C ASN A 161 -14.21 7.49 -15.17
N HIS A 162 -14.63 6.26 -15.45
CA HIS A 162 -14.01 5.38 -16.44
C HIS A 162 -14.76 5.37 -17.79
N THR A 163 -15.93 6.05 -17.88
CA THR A 163 -16.66 6.13 -19.15
C THR A 163 -15.94 7.03 -20.15
N PRO A 164 -16.09 6.80 -21.45
CA PRO A 164 -15.35 7.56 -22.48
C PRO A 164 -15.78 9.05 -22.62
N GLY A 165 -16.69 9.55 -21.79
CA GLY A 165 -17.20 10.93 -21.88
C GLY A 165 -17.57 11.54 -20.55
N ALA A 166 -18.32 12.65 -20.63
CA ALA A 166 -18.89 13.32 -19.49
C ALA A 166 -19.91 12.40 -18.78
N LYS A 167 -19.93 12.44 -17.45
CA LYS A 167 -20.82 11.62 -16.62
C LYS A 167 -21.28 12.41 -15.41
N SER A 168 -22.54 12.27 -15.05
CA SER A 168 -23.08 12.73 -13.76
C SER A 168 -23.56 11.54 -12.95
N VAL A 169 -23.20 11.50 -11.66
CA VAL A 169 -23.62 10.43 -10.74
C VAL A 169 -24.07 11.02 -9.41
N THR A 170 -24.87 10.24 -8.68
CA THR A 170 -25.22 10.55 -7.29
C THR A 170 -24.48 9.57 -6.37
N LEU A 171 -23.61 10.10 -5.52
CA LEU A 171 -22.99 9.39 -4.42
C LEU A 171 -23.92 9.42 -3.21
N GLU A 172 -24.20 8.25 -2.63
CA GLU A 172 -24.93 8.12 -1.37
C GLU A 172 -24.04 7.56 -0.27
N LEU A 173 -24.00 8.28 0.87
CA LEU A 173 -23.19 7.93 2.04
C LEU A 173 -24.09 7.32 3.12
N SER A 174 -23.75 6.13 3.58
CA SER A 174 -24.32 5.50 4.77
C SER A 174 -23.37 5.65 5.96
N VAL A 175 -23.90 6.11 7.09
CA VAL A 175 -23.13 6.39 8.31
C VAL A 175 -23.71 5.56 9.45
N PRO A 176 -22.89 4.82 10.21
CA PRO A 176 -23.35 4.00 11.32
C PRO A 176 -23.84 4.86 12.50
N LYS A 177 -24.61 4.23 13.40
CA LYS A 177 -25.09 4.87 14.63
C LYS A 177 -23.94 5.41 15.45
N GLY A 178 -24.09 6.63 15.95
CA GLY A 178 -23.07 7.35 16.72
C GLY A 178 -22.27 8.34 15.89
N LEU A 179 -22.31 8.23 14.56
CA LEU A 179 -21.74 9.19 13.62
C LEU A 179 -22.88 9.86 12.84
N SER A 180 -22.68 11.09 12.42
CA SER A 180 -23.62 11.79 11.53
C SER A 180 -22.89 12.68 10.54
N ALA A 181 -23.37 12.74 9.30
CA ALA A 181 -22.89 13.64 8.27
C ALA A 181 -23.94 14.70 7.98
N SER A 182 -23.51 15.93 7.69
CA SER A 182 -24.42 17.03 7.32
C SER A 182 -25.12 16.79 5.98
N GLN A 183 -24.46 16.08 5.09
CA GLN A 183 -24.95 15.70 3.78
C GLN A 183 -24.65 14.23 3.53
N LYS A 184 -25.62 13.50 2.97
CA LYS A 184 -25.50 12.07 2.66
C LYS A 184 -25.64 11.75 1.18
N LYS A 185 -26.07 12.72 0.36
CA LYS A 185 -26.19 12.57 -1.10
C LYS A 185 -25.46 13.70 -1.79
N PHE A 186 -24.61 13.36 -2.75
CA PHE A 186 -23.78 14.30 -3.48
C PHE A 186 -23.93 14.05 -4.98
N THR A 187 -24.28 15.10 -5.73
CA THR A 187 -24.20 15.04 -7.20
C THR A 187 -22.77 15.36 -7.61
N VAL A 188 -22.17 14.49 -8.42
CA VAL A 188 -20.78 14.62 -8.88
C VAL A 188 -20.77 14.58 -10.40
N ASP A 189 -20.28 15.65 -11.01
CA ASP A 189 -20.19 15.83 -12.45
C ASP A 189 -18.75 15.68 -12.93
N PHE A 190 -18.57 14.84 -13.94
CA PHE A 190 -17.30 14.65 -14.65
C PHE A 190 -17.42 15.23 -16.05
N ALA A 191 -16.40 15.98 -16.46
CA ALA A 191 -16.35 16.59 -17.79
C ALA A 191 -15.81 15.64 -18.87
N SER A 192 -15.04 14.63 -18.50
CA SER A 192 -14.32 13.74 -19.44
C SER A 192 -14.02 12.38 -18.83
N ALA A 193 -13.58 11.46 -19.66
CA ALA A 193 -12.96 10.20 -19.28
C ALA A 193 -11.75 10.44 -18.38
N GLY A 194 -11.51 9.52 -17.43
CA GLY A 194 -10.40 9.59 -16.46
C GLY A 194 -10.55 10.71 -15.43
N GLY A 195 -11.63 11.49 -15.48
CA GLY A 195 -11.88 12.58 -14.53
C GLY A 195 -11.99 12.06 -13.09
N GLN A 196 -11.28 12.73 -12.17
CA GLN A 196 -11.32 12.41 -10.75
C GLN A 196 -11.98 13.54 -9.95
N LYS A 197 -12.75 13.19 -8.93
CA LYS A 197 -13.36 14.13 -8.01
C LYS A 197 -13.20 13.62 -6.58
N ILE A 198 -12.82 14.54 -5.69
CA ILE A 198 -12.79 14.30 -4.25
C ILE A 198 -14.03 14.94 -3.64
N VAL A 199 -14.80 14.14 -2.90
CA VAL A 199 -15.95 14.59 -2.11
C VAL A 199 -15.52 14.62 -0.65
N PRO A 200 -15.31 15.81 -0.05
CA PRO A 200 -14.98 15.93 1.36
C PRO A 200 -16.21 15.66 2.22
N ILE A 201 -16.03 14.83 3.24
CA ILE A 201 -17.07 14.48 4.22
C ILE A 201 -16.62 14.96 5.60
N THR A 202 -17.50 15.65 6.30
CA THR A 202 -17.31 15.96 7.72
C THR A 202 -18.33 15.19 8.53
N LEU A 203 -17.83 14.35 9.42
CA LEU A 203 -18.65 13.63 10.40
C LEU A 203 -18.70 14.41 11.71
N LYS A 204 -19.86 14.44 12.34
CA LYS A 204 -20.06 14.81 13.74
C LYS A 204 -20.13 13.56 14.58
N LEU A 205 -19.49 13.58 15.73
CA LEU A 205 -19.30 12.44 16.62
C LEU A 205 -20.24 12.54 17.82
N ALA A 206 -20.87 11.45 18.21
CA ALA A 206 -21.65 11.39 19.46
C ALA A 206 -20.68 11.38 20.66
N LYS A 207 -21.04 12.03 21.75
CA LYS A 207 -20.19 12.14 22.96
C LYS A 207 -19.86 10.80 23.64
N ASN A 208 -20.67 9.79 23.40
CA ASN A 208 -20.56 8.47 24.04
C ASN A 208 -20.16 7.37 23.05
N LEU A 209 -19.32 7.68 22.05
CA LEU A 209 -18.76 6.68 21.15
C LEU A 209 -17.95 5.65 21.94
N GLU A 210 -18.06 4.39 21.55
CA GLU A 210 -17.21 3.32 22.03
C GLU A 210 -15.91 3.25 21.22
N ALA A 211 -14.81 2.83 21.85
CA ALA A 211 -13.54 2.59 21.15
C ALA A 211 -13.67 1.31 20.31
N ARG A 212 -13.90 1.48 19.01
CA ARG A 212 -14.02 0.42 18.00
C ARG A 212 -14.04 0.98 16.60
N ASP A 213 -14.07 0.10 15.61
CA ASP A 213 -14.26 0.45 14.23
C ASP A 213 -15.74 0.75 13.91
N TYR A 214 -15.97 1.81 13.15
CA TYR A 214 -17.26 2.20 12.60
C TYR A 214 -17.14 2.18 11.08
N VAL A 215 -17.85 1.25 10.44
CA VAL A 215 -17.83 1.09 8.99
C VAL A 215 -18.80 2.07 8.37
N LEU A 216 -18.32 2.89 7.44
CA LEU A 216 -19.12 3.73 6.55
C LEU A 216 -19.18 3.05 5.19
N SER A 217 -20.26 3.26 4.45
CA SER A 217 -20.32 2.85 3.06
C SER A 217 -20.70 4.01 2.15
N ALA A 218 -20.10 4.03 0.97
CA ALA A 218 -20.39 4.99 -0.08
C ALA A 218 -20.76 4.22 -1.35
N THR A 219 -21.93 4.54 -1.95
CA THR A 219 -22.45 3.83 -3.13
C THR A 219 -22.83 4.81 -4.22
N ILE A 220 -22.67 4.41 -5.47
CA ILE A 220 -23.19 5.16 -6.62
C ILE A 220 -24.61 4.69 -6.89
N VAL A 221 -25.58 5.61 -6.78
CA VAL A 221 -26.99 5.29 -6.97
C VAL A 221 -27.26 4.74 -8.37
N GLY A 222 -27.90 3.56 -8.43
CA GLY A 222 -28.19 2.87 -9.69
C GLY A 222 -27.01 2.09 -10.30
N SER A 223 -26.01 1.78 -9.49
CA SER A 223 -24.83 0.99 -9.86
C SER A 223 -24.42 0.09 -8.68
N ASP A 224 -23.68 -0.97 -8.97
CA ASP A 224 -23.06 -1.85 -7.94
C ASP A 224 -21.75 -1.26 -7.37
N ALA A 225 -21.30 -0.10 -7.89
CA ALA A 225 -20.08 0.53 -7.41
C ALA A 225 -20.25 1.05 -5.98
N SER A 226 -19.49 0.51 -5.06
CA SER A 226 -19.50 0.85 -3.65
C SER A 226 -18.09 0.74 -3.05
N ALA A 227 -17.87 1.44 -1.94
CA ALA A 227 -16.68 1.31 -1.12
C ALA A 227 -17.03 1.39 0.36
N GLU A 228 -16.23 0.73 1.18
CA GLU A 228 -16.28 0.86 2.62
C GLU A 228 -15.10 1.68 3.13
N GLY A 229 -15.36 2.50 4.15
CA GLY A 229 -14.36 3.26 4.89
C GLY A 229 -14.50 2.98 6.37
N ILE A 230 -13.37 2.97 7.08
CA ILE A 230 -13.34 2.69 8.52
C ILE A 230 -13.00 3.98 9.26
N ALA A 231 -13.88 4.39 10.17
CA ALA A 231 -13.59 5.37 11.21
C ALA A 231 -13.22 4.60 12.48
N ARG A 232 -11.93 4.63 12.84
CA ARG A 232 -11.39 3.92 13.99
C ARG A 232 -11.36 4.83 15.20
N VAL A 233 -12.21 4.54 16.17
CA VAL A 233 -12.29 5.27 17.44
C VAL A 233 -11.37 4.61 18.45
N VAL A 234 -10.42 5.38 18.99
CA VAL A 234 -9.38 4.89 19.90
C VAL A 234 -9.33 5.75 21.16
N ASP A 235 -9.16 5.08 22.31
CA ASP A 235 -8.72 5.73 23.54
C ASP A 235 -7.24 6.03 23.41
N LEU A 236 -6.91 7.26 23.07
CA LEU A 236 -5.54 7.68 22.79
C LEU A 236 -5.28 9.06 23.39
N GLU A 237 -4.34 9.09 24.31
CA GLU A 237 -3.78 10.33 24.86
C GLU A 237 -2.39 10.57 24.25
N ILE A 238 -2.17 11.78 23.75
CA ILE A 238 -0.92 12.17 23.09
C ILE A 238 -0.21 13.16 24.02
N PRO A 239 1.11 13.00 24.25
CA PRO A 239 1.85 13.93 25.11
C PRO A 239 1.81 15.36 24.55
N HIS A 240 1.70 16.32 25.44
CA HIS A 240 1.70 17.74 25.11
C HIS A 240 3.13 18.30 25.11
N ASP A 241 3.31 19.46 24.52
CA ASP A 241 4.56 20.25 24.55
C ASP A 241 5.79 19.52 24.01
N ILE A 242 5.55 18.58 23.06
CA ILE A 242 6.62 17.87 22.36
C ILE A 242 6.79 18.37 20.94
N ARG A 243 8.04 18.32 20.45
CA ARG A 243 8.41 18.54 19.06
C ARG A 243 9.32 17.42 18.62
N VAL A 244 9.03 16.80 17.48
CA VAL A 244 9.71 15.59 17.04
C VAL A 244 10.51 15.83 15.77
N GLY A 245 11.81 15.50 15.80
CA GLY A 245 12.65 15.40 14.62
C GLY A 245 12.60 13.96 14.06
N VAL A 246 12.50 13.80 12.75
CA VAL A 246 12.51 12.47 12.11
C VAL A 246 13.68 12.38 11.14
N ILE A 247 14.65 11.53 11.42
CA ILE A 247 15.68 11.13 10.48
C ILE A 247 15.07 10.06 9.58
N GLN A 248 14.33 10.54 8.57
CA GLN A 248 13.50 9.72 7.69
C GLN A 248 14.35 8.86 6.75
N SER A 249 13.91 7.64 6.52
CA SER A 249 14.44 6.76 5.47
C SER A 249 13.63 6.88 4.17
N TYR A 250 13.27 5.77 3.56
CA TYR A 250 12.33 5.70 2.42
C TYR A 250 10.87 5.54 2.87
N ASP A 251 10.62 5.41 4.16
CA ASP A 251 9.30 5.22 4.76
C ASP A 251 8.74 6.55 5.27
N THR A 252 7.44 6.74 5.14
CA THR A 252 6.75 7.97 5.59
C THR A 252 5.84 7.73 6.79
N THR A 253 5.80 6.51 7.32
CA THR A 253 4.81 6.11 8.33
C THR A 253 4.89 6.95 9.60
N PHE A 254 6.10 7.20 10.11
CA PHE A 254 6.25 7.98 11.35
C PHE A 254 5.84 9.45 11.16
N ILE A 255 6.23 10.07 10.06
CA ILE A 255 5.81 11.44 9.71
C ILE A 255 4.29 11.52 9.57
N ASN A 256 3.68 10.59 8.84
CA ASN A 256 2.22 10.56 8.67
C ASN A 256 1.50 10.30 10.00
N THR A 257 2.05 9.47 10.88
CA THR A 257 1.47 9.21 12.21
C THR A 257 1.56 10.46 13.10
N LEU A 258 2.70 11.15 13.09
CA LEU A 258 2.86 12.41 13.84
C LEU A 258 1.91 13.49 13.33
N ALA A 259 1.70 13.58 12.01
CA ALA A 259 0.70 14.48 11.42
C ALA A 259 -0.73 14.14 11.89
N ARG A 260 -1.11 12.85 11.91
CA ARG A 260 -2.41 12.38 12.42
C ARG A 260 -2.58 12.64 13.93
N PHE A 261 -1.48 12.61 14.68
CA PHE A 261 -1.46 12.98 16.10
C PHE A 261 -1.52 14.49 16.34
N ASN A 262 -1.39 15.28 15.28
CA ASN A 262 -1.21 16.74 15.37
C ASN A 262 -0.02 17.13 16.25
N VAL A 263 1.07 16.34 16.21
CA VAL A 263 2.33 16.61 16.90
C VAL A 263 3.23 17.45 15.99
N PRO A 264 3.78 18.58 16.45
CA PRO A 264 4.78 19.35 15.71
C PRO A 264 6.00 18.48 15.36
N HIS A 265 6.32 18.34 14.06
CA HIS A 265 7.40 17.48 13.62
C HIS A 265 8.09 18.03 12.36
N GLU A 266 9.34 17.60 12.13
CA GLU A 266 10.13 17.93 10.95
C GLU A 266 10.95 16.72 10.49
N ALA A 267 11.08 16.54 9.15
CA ALA A 267 12.05 15.62 8.59
C ALA A 267 13.44 16.28 8.60
N LEU A 268 14.40 15.66 9.30
CA LEU A 268 15.74 16.19 9.45
C LEU A 268 16.61 15.90 8.22
N THR A 269 17.41 16.92 7.84
CA THR A 269 18.40 16.88 6.77
C THR A 269 19.81 16.91 7.33
N ILE A 270 20.83 16.84 6.47
CA ILE A 270 22.25 16.97 6.88
C ILE A 270 22.54 18.28 7.63
N GLU A 271 21.85 19.35 7.29
CA GLU A 271 22.04 20.68 7.85
C GLU A 271 21.55 20.79 9.30
N ASP A 272 20.72 19.84 9.73
CA ASP A 272 20.12 19.84 11.07
C ASP A 272 21.00 19.17 12.14
N PHE A 273 22.12 18.52 11.75
CA PHE A 273 23.00 17.84 12.72
C PHE A 273 23.93 18.81 13.48
N THR A 274 23.38 19.92 13.96
CA THR A 274 24.04 20.85 14.86
C THR A 274 23.39 20.85 16.25
N PRO A 275 24.12 21.16 17.33
CA PRO A 275 23.52 21.17 18.67
C PRO A 275 22.28 22.05 18.76
N GLU A 276 22.31 23.26 18.18
CA GLU A 276 21.22 24.22 18.24
C GLU A 276 19.95 23.71 17.54
N ARG A 277 20.12 22.97 16.44
CA ARG A 277 18.99 22.40 15.69
C ARG A 277 18.45 21.17 16.37
N LEU A 278 19.30 20.22 16.78
CA LEU A 278 18.85 18.99 17.43
C LEU A 278 18.17 19.27 18.77
N ASP A 279 18.71 20.21 19.57
CA ASP A 279 18.16 20.58 20.88
C ASP A 279 16.80 21.30 20.81
N ALA A 280 16.34 21.68 19.59
CA ALA A 280 15.00 22.20 19.38
C ALA A 280 13.92 21.11 19.43
N PHE A 281 14.29 19.82 19.43
CA PHE A 281 13.38 18.68 19.49
C PHE A 281 13.46 18.02 20.86
N SER A 282 12.31 17.65 21.42
CA SER A 282 12.23 16.80 22.61
C SER A 282 12.60 15.36 22.30
N THR A 283 12.24 14.91 21.10
CA THR A 283 12.43 13.54 20.65
C THR A 283 12.91 13.51 19.20
N ILE A 284 13.90 12.66 18.90
CA ILE A 284 14.35 12.36 17.55
C ILE A 284 14.09 10.89 17.25
N ILE A 285 13.35 10.63 16.16
CA ILE A 285 13.10 9.29 15.66
C ILE A 285 14.10 9.00 14.54
N VAL A 286 14.88 7.93 14.70
CA VAL A 286 15.65 7.32 13.61
C VAL A 286 14.78 6.25 12.98
N ASP A 287 14.33 6.51 11.78
CA ASP A 287 13.38 5.67 11.04
C ASP A 287 13.98 4.28 10.72
N ILE A 288 13.09 3.33 10.37
CA ILE A 288 13.51 1.99 9.98
C ILE A 288 14.61 2.06 8.91
N ARG A 289 15.70 1.31 9.12
CA ARG A 289 16.80 1.18 8.16
C ARG A 289 17.44 2.52 7.72
N ALA A 290 17.30 3.58 8.51
CA ALA A 290 17.86 4.89 8.17
C ALA A 290 19.38 4.84 7.98
N TYR A 291 20.11 4.04 8.75
CA TYR A 291 21.57 3.87 8.57
C TYR A 291 21.97 3.21 7.24
N LEU A 292 21.02 2.59 6.50
CA LEU A 292 21.29 2.10 5.13
C LEU A 292 21.30 3.23 4.10
N VAL A 293 20.35 4.18 4.22
CA VAL A 293 20.02 5.12 3.13
C VAL A 293 20.41 6.56 3.45
N ARG A 294 20.84 6.85 4.69
CA ARG A 294 21.22 8.17 5.18
C ARG A 294 22.72 8.20 5.54
N PRO A 295 23.61 8.42 4.55
CA PRO A 295 25.05 8.55 4.80
C PRO A 295 25.40 9.75 5.68
N ASP A 296 24.57 10.79 5.66
CA ASP A 296 24.67 11.94 6.55
C ASP A 296 24.44 11.56 8.01
N LEU A 297 23.46 10.69 8.32
CA LEU A 297 23.29 10.14 9.67
C LEU A 297 24.52 9.33 10.10
N VAL A 298 25.03 8.46 9.21
CA VAL A 298 26.25 7.68 9.51
C VAL A 298 27.43 8.58 9.84
N ALA A 299 27.63 9.66 9.08
CA ALA A 299 28.72 10.62 9.29
C ALA A 299 28.53 11.47 10.56
N ASN A 300 27.29 11.79 10.94
CA ASN A 300 26.96 12.66 12.06
C ASN A 300 26.35 11.91 13.26
N ASN A 301 26.52 10.59 13.35
CA ASN A 301 25.95 9.79 14.42
C ASN A 301 26.37 10.31 15.82
N GLN A 302 27.60 10.82 15.95
CA GLN A 302 28.08 11.40 17.22
C GLN A 302 27.25 12.61 17.64
N ALA A 303 26.80 13.46 16.70
CA ALA A 303 25.93 14.60 17.01
C ALA A 303 24.58 14.14 17.59
N LEU A 304 24.01 13.03 17.06
CA LEU A 304 22.80 12.41 17.62
C LEU A 304 23.06 11.88 19.04
N LEU A 305 24.20 11.20 19.27
CA LEU A 305 24.54 10.70 20.61
C LEU A 305 24.79 11.86 21.60
N ASP A 306 25.44 12.93 21.15
CA ASP A 306 25.67 14.12 21.97
C ASP A 306 24.35 14.85 22.30
N TYR A 307 23.38 14.86 21.37
CA TYR A 307 22.02 15.35 21.64
C TYR A 307 21.36 14.52 22.77
N VAL A 308 21.43 13.18 22.71
CA VAL A 308 20.92 12.34 23.80
C VAL A 308 21.64 12.64 25.09
N LYS A 309 22.98 12.80 25.08
CA LYS A 309 23.77 13.08 26.26
C LYS A 309 23.38 14.40 26.94
N ARG A 310 22.89 15.40 26.17
CA ARG A 310 22.40 16.69 26.68
C ARG A 310 20.98 16.68 27.20
N GLY A 311 20.25 15.55 27.11
CA GLY A 311 18.91 15.41 27.67
C GLY A 311 17.82 15.06 26.67
N GLY A 312 18.13 14.97 25.36
CA GLY A 312 17.20 14.59 24.32
C GLY A 312 16.82 13.10 24.37
N THR A 313 15.69 12.78 23.76
CA THR A 313 15.24 11.37 23.58
C THR A 313 15.48 10.92 22.13
N ALA A 314 16.22 9.84 21.93
CA ALA A 314 16.36 9.18 20.63
C ALA A 314 15.59 7.84 20.61
N ILE A 315 14.70 7.67 19.64
CA ILE A 315 13.97 6.43 19.38
C ILE A 315 14.48 5.85 18.08
N VAL A 316 15.21 4.72 18.14
CA VAL A 316 15.82 4.08 16.98
C VAL A 316 15.03 2.84 16.63
N MET A 317 14.46 2.84 15.44
CA MET A 317 13.69 1.76 14.89
C MET A 317 14.60 0.66 14.33
N TYR A 318 14.04 -0.49 13.94
CA TYR A 318 14.82 -1.65 13.55
C TYR A 318 15.75 -1.39 12.35
N HIS A 319 16.91 -2.05 12.39
CA HIS A 319 17.90 -2.10 11.33
C HIS A 319 18.34 -3.54 11.07
N LYS A 320 18.87 -3.84 9.89
CA LYS A 320 19.44 -5.15 9.59
C LYS A 320 20.89 -5.21 10.04
N THR A 321 21.41 -6.42 10.25
CA THR A 321 22.76 -6.65 10.77
C THR A 321 23.88 -6.01 9.94
N PHE A 322 23.71 -5.90 8.61
CA PHE A 322 24.73 -5.32 7.72
C PHE A 322 24.65 -3.79 7.61
N GLU A 323 23.57 -3.17 8.14
CA GLU A 323 23.35 -1.72 8.18
C GLU A 323 23.81 -1.12 9.50
N TRP A 324 23.96 -1.96 10.52
CA TRP A 324 24.18 -1.56 11.91
C TRP A 324 25.63 -1.78 12.31
N LYS A 325 26.18 -0.78 13.01
CA LYS A 325 27.45 -0.88 13.73
C LYS A 325 27.19 -0.70 15.22
N LYS A 326 27.90 -1.47 16.07
CA LYS A 326 27.70 -1.40 17.52
C LYS A 326 27.97 -0.02 18.12
N GLU A 327 28.71 0.84 17.40
CA GLU A 327 29.06 2.20 17.77
C GLU A 327 27.97 3.23 17.43
N PHE A 328 26.91 2.83 16.73
CA PHE A 328 25.79 3.74 16.46
C PHE A 328 24.91 3.99 17.67
N ALA A 329 24.97 3.11 18.65
CA ALA A 329 24.30 3.26 19.94
C ALA A 329 25.25 3.84 21.00
N PRO A 330 24.72 4.46 22.08
CA PRO A 330 25.57 5.10 23.13
C PRO A 330 26.45 4.09 23.88
N TYR A 331 26.03 2.84 23.96
CA TYR A 331 26.78 1.72 24.49
C TYR A 331 26.72 0.55 23.49
N PRO A 332 27.73 -0.36 23.49
CA PRO A 332 27.77 -1.44 22.52
C PRO A 332 26.47 -2.22 22.40
N LEU A 333 25.89 -2.23 21.21
CA LEU A 333 24.66 -2.92 20.86
C LEU A 333 24.85 -3.65 19.52
N SER A 334 24.73 -4.97 19.51
CA SER A 334 24.87 -5.79 18.31
C SER A 334 23.52 -6.42 17.95
N LEU A 335 23.22 -6.44 16.65
CA LEU A 335 22.00 -7.05 16.13
C LEU A 335 22.26 -8.50 15.69
N GLY A 336 21.22 -9.33 15.83
CA GLY A 336 21.14 -10.70 15.33
C GLY A 336 20.26 -10.80 14.09
N ARG A 337 19.99 -12.05 13.70
CA ARG A 337 19.03 -12.36 12.61
C ARG A 337 17.73 -12.94 13.12
N ASN A 338 17.54 -12.97 14.43
CA ASN A 338 16.34 -13.46 15.05
C ASN A 338 15.16 -12.58 14.66
N ARG A 339 14.02 -13.20 14.50
CA ARG A 339 12.76 -12.54 14.11
C ARG A 339 11.60 -13.30 14.76
N VAL A 340 10.47 -12.65 14.89
CA VAL A 340 9.21 -13.24 15.30
C VAL A 340 8.20 -13.00 14.22
N THR A 341 7.82 -14.08 13.52
CA THR A 341 6.99 -14.03 12.29
C THR A 341 5.54 -14.38 12.53
N VAL A 342 5.22 -15.02 13.64
CA VAL A 342 3.85 -15.31 14.03
C VAL A 342 3.20 -14.03 14.55
N GLU A 343 2.11 -13.62 13.91
CA GLU A 343 1.45 -12.32 14.17
C GLU A 343 0.89 -12.20 15.59
N ASP A 344 0.43 -13.31 16.14
CA ASP A 344 -0.12 -13.43 17.49
C ASP A 344 0.87 -14.03 18.52
N ALA A 345 2.16 -14.10 18.17
CA ALA A 345 3.18 -14.55 19.09
C ALA A 345 3.10 -13.79 20.43
N PRO A 346 3.27 -14.48 21.57
CA PRO A 346 3.16 -13.85 22.89
C PRO A 346 4.14 -12.69 23.08
N ILE A 347 3.66 -11.62 23.65
CA ILE A 347 4.48 -10.48 24.08
C ILE A 347 4.64 -10.55 25.60
N THR A 348 5.88 -10.47 26.05
CA THR A 348 6.22 -10.37 27.48
C THR A 348 6.72 -8.96 27.79
N VAL A 349 5.97 -8.23 28.61
CA VAL A 349 6.42 -6.95 29.16
C VAL A 349 7.31 -7.24 30.35
N LEU A 350 8.60 -6.93 30.25
CA LEU A 350 9.61 -7.26 31.25
C LEU A 350 9.61 -6.26 32.42
N GLU A 351 9.32 -4.99 32.12
CA GLU A 351 9.27 -3.90 33.10
C GLU A 351 7.89 -3.23 33.15
N PRO A 352 6.84 -3.91 33.70
CA PRO A 352 5.46 -3.43 33.60
C PRO A 352 5.18 -2.09 34.29
N LYS A 353 6.08 -1.63 35.16
CA LYS A 353 5.97 -0.32 35.83
C LYS A 353 6.65 0.80 35.06
N HIS A 354 7.36 0.51 33.97
CA HIS A 354 8.04 1.51 33.18
C HIS A 354 7.05 2.48 32.51
N ALA A 355 7.45 3.75 32.37
CA ALA A 355 6.62 4.80 31.77
C ALA A 355 6.10 4.43 30.36
N LEU A 356 6.89 3.71 29.57
CA LEU A 356 6.50 3.22 28.25
C LEU A 356 5.16 2.45 28.26
N PHE A 357 4.79 1.82 29.37
CA PHE A 357 3.55 1.02 29.48
C PHE A 357 2.46 1.70 30.32
N ASN A 358 2.71 2.91 30.80
CA ASN A 358 1.80 3.54 31.77
C ASN A 358 1.51 5.02 31.49
N THR A 359 2.31 5.71 30.67
CA THR A 359 2.22 7.17 30.54
C THR A 359 2.44 7.65 29.11
N PRO A 360 1.53 8.43 28.50
CA PRO A 360 0.22 8.82 29.05
C PRO A 360 -0.84 7.71 28.97
N ASN A 361 -0.61 6.65 28.21
CA ASN A 361 -1.56 5.55 28.01
C ASN A 361 -1.17 4.32 28.83
N VAL A 362 -2.12 3.73 29.56
CA VAL A 362 -1.92 2.43 30.20
C VAL A 362 -2.05 1.33 29.15
N ILE A 363 -0.98 0.56 28.95
CA ILE A 363 -0.93 -0.53 27.98
C ILE A 363 -1.40 -1.82 28.64
N VAL A 364 -2.33 -2.51 27.99
CA VAL A 364 -2.92 -3.77 28.44
C VAL A 364 -2.64 -4.92 27.47
N ALA A 365 -2.92 -6.14 27.87
CA ALA A 365 -2.62 -7.33 27.06
C ALA A 365 -3.25 -7.28 25.64
N THR A 366 -4.49 -6.77 25.55
CA THR A 366 -5.19 -6.66 24.27
C THR A 366 -4.63 -5.58 23.33
N ASP A 367 -3.72 -4.73 23.80
CA ASP A 367 -3.01 -3.77 22.92
C ASP A 367 -2.02 -4.46 21.98
N TRP A 368 -1.75 -5.74 22.17
CA TRP A 368 -0.87 -6.54 21.31
C TRP A 368 -1.61 -7.44 20.33
N ASP A 369 -2.95 -7.50 20.40
CA ASP A 369 -3.78 -8.36 19.56
C ASP A 369 -3.99 -7.77 18.18
N GLY A 370 -4.00 -8.62 17.14
CA GLY A 370 -4.32 -8.19 15.76
C GLY A 370 -3.20 -7.50 15.01
N TRP A 371 -1.95 -7.70 15.41
CA TRP A 371 -0.79 -7.27 14.61
C TRP A 371 -0.77 -7.97 13.25
N LYS A 372 -0.18 -7.31 12.27
CA LYS A 372 -0.08 -7.77 10.88
C LYS A 372 1.34 -8.15 10.51
N GLN A 373 1.50 -9.25 9.77
CA GLN A 373 2.69 -9.84 9.18
C GLN A 373 3.67 -10.43 10.20
N GLU A 374 4.24 -9.63 11.10
CA GLU A 374 5.30 -10.08 12.01
C GLU A 374 5.40 -9.16 13.23
N ARG A 375 5.86 -9.71 14.34
CA ARG A 375 6.16 -8.93 15.55
C ARG A 375 7.39 -8.07 15.37
N GLY A 376 8.47 -8.63 14.81
CA GLY A 376 9.71 -7.91 14.63
C GLY A 376 10.83 -8.69 13.96
N LEU A 377 11.91 -7.99 13.63
CA LEU A 377 13.00 -8.47 12.80
C LEU A 377 14.35 -8.00 13.33
N TYR A 378 15.39 -8.82 13.15
CA TYR A 378 16.77 -8.48 13.47
C TYR A 378 16.98 -8.02 14.91
N PHE A 379 16.48 -8.81 15.85
CA PHE A 379 16.53 -8.50 17.27
C PHE A 379 17.97 -8.34 17.76
N PRO A 380 18.21 -7.48 18.78
CA PRO A 380 19.47 -7.43 19.49
C PRO A 380 19.94 -8.83 19.92
N SER A 381 21.19 -9.14 19.64
CA SER A 381 21.82 -10.40 20.01
C SER A 381 22.82 -10.28 21.15
N ARG A 382 23.32 -9.07 21.37
CA ARG A 382 24.25 -8.73 22.46
C ARG A 382 24.21 -7.25 22.73
N TRP A 383 24.14 -6.87 23.98
CA TRP A 383 24.16 -5.46 24.42
C TRP A 383 24.89 -5.31 25.75
N ASP A 384 25.24 -4.07 26.09
CA ASP A 384 25.86 -3.67 27.35
C ASP A 384 24.85 -3.71 28.50
N ASP A 385 25.29 -4.03 29.72
CA ASP A 385 24.43 -4.19 30.93
C ASP A 385 23.70 -2.90 31.33
N ARG A 386 24.07 -1.75 30.76
CA ARG A 386 23.36 -0.49 30.96
C ARG A 386 22.02 -0.40 30.23
N TYR A 387 21.75 -1.30 29.31
CA TYR A 387 20.42 -1.38 28.69
C TYR A 387 19.45 -2.20 29.54
N THR A 388 18.23 -1.69 29.66
CA THR A 388 17.12 -2.41 30.26
C THR A 388 16.24 -2.96 29.16
N PRO A 389 16.05 -4.29 29.05
CA PRO A 389 15.06 -4.90 28.18
C PRO A 389 13.65 -4.58 28.68
N LEU A 390 12.80 -4.06 27.79
CA LEU A 390 11.41 -3.68 28.11
C LEU A 390 10.40 -4.69 27.60
N ILE A 391 10.64 -5.28 26.43
CA ILE A 391 9.72 -6.19 25.75
C ILE A 391 10.52 -7.37 25.24
N ASP A 392 9.96 -8.55 25.41
CA ASP A 392 10.43 -9.77 24.79
C ASP A 392 9.30 -10.53 24.10
N CYS A 393 9.64 -11.23 23.02
CA CYS A 393 8.71 -12.05 22.25
C CYS A 393 9.45 -13.12 21.45
N ASN A 394 8.77 -14.23 21.17
CA ASN A 394 9.30 -15.34 20.38
C ASN A 394 8.18 -16.08 19.66
N ASP A 395 8.52 -16.70 18.53
CA ASP A 395 7.61 -17.63 17.87
C ASP A 395 7.39 -18.87 18.76
N PRO A 396 6.20 -19.48 18.75
CA PRO A 396 5.89 -20.64 19.57
C PRO A 396 6.89 -21.78 19.35
N GLY A 397 7.45 -22.29 20.46
CA GLY A 397 8.43 -23.38 20.44
C GLY A 397 9.88 -22.94 20.21
N GLU A 398 10.16 -21.65 20.05
CA GLU A 398 11.51 -21.09 19.97
C GLU A 398 11.96 -20.54 21.33
N SER A 399 13.29 -20.45 21.52
CA SER A 399 13.84 -19.73 22.66
C SER A 399 13.70 -18.24 22.46
N PRO A 400 13.31 -17.49 23.49
CA PRO A 400 13.16 -16.04 23.37
C PRO A 400 14.44 -15.40 22.84
N PRO A 401 14.36 -14.59 21.78
CA PRO A 401 15.47 -13.74 21.42
C PRO A 401 15.64 -12.67 22.51
N PRO A 402 16.86 -12.28 22.83
CA PRO A 402 17.10 -11.33 23.90
C PRO A 402 16.62 -9.93 23.51
N GLY A 403 15.60 -9.42 24.22
CA GLY A 403 15.16 -8.05 24.25
C GLY A 403 14.77 -7.40 22.92
N SER A 404 13.50 -7.45 22.54
CA SER A 404 12.99 -6.82 21.31
C SER A 404 12.91 -5.29 21.39
N CYS A 405 12.96 -4.73 22.60
CA CYS A 405 12.93 -3.30 22.89
C CYS A 405 13.86 -3.03 24.09
N LEU A 406 14.88 -2.20 23.87
CA LEU A 406 15.93 -1.89 24.83
C LEU A 406 15.97 -0.38 25.10
N ILE A 407 16.06 0.01 26.37
CA ILE A 407 16.18 1.40 26.77
C ILE A 407 17.43 1.62 27.63
N THR A 408 18.04 2.78 27.53
CA THR A 408 19.14 3.18 28.42
C THR A 408 19.16 4.68 28.63
N ARG A 409 19.72 5.13 29.73
CA ARG A 409 20.12 6.52 29.95
C ARG A 409 21.51 6.75 29.37
N TYR A 410 21.69 7.91 28.70
CA TYR A 410 22.99 8.35 28.25
C TYR A 410 23.16 9.85 28.54
N GLY A 411 24.00 10.17 29.53
CA GLY A 411 23.99 11.52 30.13
C GLY A 411 22.64 11.80 30.78
N ASP A 412 22.05 12.92 30.41
CA ASP A 412 20.74 13.35 30.91
C ASP A 412 19.57 12.84 30.05
N GLY A 413 19.85 12.29 28.87
CA GLY A 413 18.83 11.84 27.89
C GLY A 413 18.51 10.37 27.91
N THR A 414 17.62 9.99 27.01
CA THR A 414 17.09 8.63 26.85
C THR A 414 17.38 8.10 25.45
N TYR A 415 17.85 6.87 25.36
CA TYR A 415 18.04 6.16 24.09
C TYR A 415 17.23 4.87 24.12
N LEU A 416 16.31 4.73 23.18
CA LEU A 416 15.47 3.56 22.99
C LEU A 416 15.78 2.93 21.62
N TYR A 417 16.10 1.64 21.61
CA TYR A 417 16.19 0.83 20.39
C TYR A 417 15.06 -0.20 20.36
N THR A 418 14.38 -0.33 19.25
CA THR A 418 13.32 -1.33 19.09
C THR A 418 13.39 -2.04 17.76
N ALA A 419 13.34 -3.38 17.80
CA ALA A 419 13.32 -4.25 16.63
C ALA A 419 11.89 -4.67 16.21
N LEU A 420 10.87 -4.17 16.92
CA LEU A 420 9.47 -4.48 16.61
C LEU A 420 8.98 -3.75 15.36
N GLY A 421 8.02 -4.35 14.66
CA GLY A 421 7.47 -3.88 13.39
C GLY A 421 6.44 -2.76 13.53
N TRP A 422 6.73 -1.72 14.30
CA TRP A 422 5.81 -0.61 14.60
C TRP A 422 5.25 0.06 13.35
N TYR A 423 6.08 0.29 12.34
CA TYR A 423 5.67 0.97 11.10
C TYR A 423 4.52 0.27 10.38
N ARG A 424 4.46 -1.07 10.42
CA ARG A 424 3.35 -1.84 9.82
C ARG A 424 2.05 -1.59 10.57
N GLN A 425 2.11 -1.65 11.90
CA GLN A 425 0.94 -1.48 12.76
C GLN A 425 0.44 -0.03 12.78
N LEU A 426 1.34 0.94 12.69
CA LEU A 426 0.98 2.36 12.61
C LEU A 426 0.29 2.70 11.28
N ARG A 427 0.65 2.06 10.16
CA ARG A 427 -0.06 2.19 8.88
C ARG A 427 -1.52 1.74 9.00
N GLU A 428 -1.73 0.64 9.71
CA GLU A 428 -3.06 0.09 9.98
C GLU A 428 -3.82 0.84 11.07
N LEU A 429 -3.24 1.88 11.64
CA LEU A 429 -3.76 2.57 12.82
C LEU A 429 -4.13 1.61 13.95
N HIS A 430 -3.29 0.62 14.21
CA HIS A 430 -3.52 -0.37 15.25
C HIS A 430 -3.61 0.29 16.63
N PRO A 431 -4.72 0.17 17.38
CA PRO A 431 -4.98 0.97 18.59
C PRO A 431 -3.88 0.87 19.65
N GLY A 432 -3.45 -0.34 19.98
CA GLY A 432 -2.40 -0.56 20.97
C GLY A 432 -1.06 0.04 20.54
N THR A 433 -0.73 -0.07 19.26
CA THR A 433 0.51 0.51 18.72
C THR A 433 0.49 2.03 18.74
N LEU A 434 -0.65 2.65 18.43
CA LEU A 434 -0.80 4.11 18.54
C LEU A 434 -0.55 4.58 19.98
N ARG A 435 -1.09 3.85 20.97
CA ARG A 435 -0.92 4.15 22.41
C ARG A 435 0.52 4.00 22.87
N ILE A 436 1.19 2.89 22.49
CA ILE A 436 2.60 2.67 22.84
C ILE A 436 3.50 3.69 22.12
N PHE A 437 3.22 4.01 20.87
CA PHE A 437 3.96 5.03 20.14
C PHE A 437 3.83 6.43 20.79
N ALA A 438 2.62 6.80 21.21
CA ALA A 438 2.42 8.01 21.99
C ALA A 438 3.23 8.01 23.30
N ASN A 439 3.29 6.86 23.99
CA ASN A 439 4.10 6.69 25.19
C ASN A 439 5.63 6.79 24.90
N MET A 440 6.09 6.27 23.75
CA MET A 440 7.47 6.44 23.31
C MET A 440 7.86 7.93 23.16
N LEU A 441 6.92 8.74 22.64
CA LEU A 441 7.14 10.17 22.47
C LEU A 441 7.17 10.94 23.80
N ALA A 442 6.69 10.34 24.89
CA ALA A 442 6.64 10.90 26.23
C ALA A 442 7.84 10.52 27.12
N LEU A 443 8.80 9.71 26.58
CA LEU A 443 10.01 9.28 27.32
C LEU A 443 11.01 10.47 27.43
#